data_ed8a9b9842672630c26e9e5af1923ddb
#
_entry.id   ed8a9b9842672630c26e9e5af1923ddb
#
_cell.length_a   1.000
_cell.length_b   1.000
_cell.length_c   1.000
_cell.angle_alpha   90.00
_cell.angle_beta   90.00
_cell.angle_gamma   90.00
#
_symmetry.space_group_name_H-M   'P 1'
#
loop_
_entity.id
_entity.type
_entity.pdbx_description
1 polymer ?
#
loop_
_entity_poly.entity_id
_entity_poly.type
_entity_poly.pdbx_seq_one_letter_code
_entity_poly.pdbx_strand_id
1 'polypeptide(L)'
;VACVDGRGTGGRGTAFSRSIYCKMGILEAQDQIAAARYLGSLGYVDSSNIAIWGWSFGGYTTLMSMSMSSGVFKSGVAIAPVTDWRYYDTVYTERYMRTPQENNDGYIQTSPLKKAADLDGKLLIISGTADDNVHYLNTLQYSEALVQANKQFEMQIYTNRNHSIYGCNTRYHLYTRVYDFLQRNLK
;
A
#
# COMPACT_ATOMS: atom_id res chain seq x y z
N VAL A 1 17.75 2.28 -2.22
CA VAL A 1 16.31 2.51 -2.53
C VAL A 1 16.12 2.22 -4.01
N ALA A 2 15.10 1.45 -4.36
CA ALA A 2 14.68 1.18 -5.73
C ALA A 2 13.24 1.67 -5.93
N CYS A 3 12.93 2.12 -7.15
CA CYS A 3 11.58 2.46 -7.60
C CYS A 3 11.36 1.73 -8.93
N VAL A 4 10.24 1.00 -9.05
CA VAL A 4 9.96 0.16 -10.21
C VAL A 4 8.58 0.49 -10.77
N ASP A 5 8.54 0.87 -12.04
CA ASP A 5 7.31 1.09 -12.80
C ASP A 5 6.73 -0.25 -13.25
N GLY A 6 5.75 -0.76 -12.52
CA GLY A 6 5.01 -1.97 -12.87
C GLY A 6 3.92 -1.73 -13.91
N ARG A 7 3.22 -2.80 -14.32
CA ARG A 7 2.04 -2.73 -15.17
C ARG A 7 1.01 -1.78 -14.60
N GLY A 8 0.30 -1.06 -15.45
CA GLY A 8 -0.62 0.01 -15.07
C GLY A 8 -0.02 1.41 -15.20
N THR A 9 1.32 1.57 -15.15
CA THR A 9 1.96 2.87 -15.36
C THR A 9 1.93 3.30 -16.82
N GLY A 10 2.03 4.61 -17.06
CA GLY A 10 2.09 5.19 -18.40
C GLY A 10 3.44 5.01 -19.09
N GLY A 11 3.54 5.52 -20.33
CA GLY A 11 4.82 5.58 -21.08
C GLY A 11 5.26 4.30 -21.79
N ARG A 12 4.57 3.16 -21.57
CA ARG A 12 4.90 1.84 -22.18
C ARG A 12 3.80 1.30 -23.10
N GLY A 13 2.94 2.18 -23.60
CA GLY A 13 1.84 1.84 -24.50
C GLY A 13 0.56 1.39 -23.79
N THR A 14 -0.53 1.36 -24.57
CA THR A 14 -1.89 1.16 -24.06
C THR A 14 -2.09 -0.21 -23.42
N ALA A 15 -1.53 -1.28 -24.01
CA ALA A 15 -1.66 -2.63 -23.47
C ALA A 15 -1.04 -2.75 -22.08
N PHE A 16 0.09 -2.10 -21.83
CA PHE A 16 0.74 -2.08 -20.52
C PHE A 16 -0.05 -1.27 -19.50
N SER A 17 -0.50 -0.07 -19.85
CA SER A 17 -1.25 0.81 -18.92
C SER A 17 -2.67 0.30 -18.61
N ARG A 18 -3.34 -0.38 -19.56
CA ARG A 18 -4.70 -0.90 -19.36
C ARG A 18 -4.77 -2.34 -18.86
N SER A 19 -3.63 -3.01 -18.67
CA SER A 19 -3.57 -4.40 -18.19
C SER A 19 -4.26 -4.60 -16.83
N ILE A 20 -4.36 -3.54 -16.03
CA ILE A 20 -4.94 -3.52 -14.68
C ILE A 20 -6.46 -3.30 -14.66
N TYR A 21 -7.09 -3.08 -15.81
CA TYR A 21 -8.51 -2.74 -15.89
C TYR A 21 -9.38 -3.81 -15.22
N CYS A 22 -10.29 -3.38 -14.37
CA CYS A 22 -11.15 -4.19 -13.49
C CYS A 22 -10.40 -5.00 -12.40
N LYS A 23 -9.07 -4.90 -12.31
CA LYS A 23 -8.22 -5.66 -11.36
C LYS A 23 -7.09 -4.80 -10.80
N MET A 24 -7.33 -3.50 -10.66
CA MET A 24 -6.34 -2.53 -10.18
C MET A 24 -5.76 -2.94 -8.82
N GLY A 25 -4.43 -3.12 -8.75
CA GLY A 25 -3.69 -3.53 -7.55
C GLY A 25 -3.14 -4.95 -7.59
N ILE A 26 -3.68 -5.86 -8.40
CA ILE A 26 -3.18 -7.25 -8.47
C ILE A 26 -1.86 -7.31 -9.25
N LEU A 27 -1.86 -6.80 -10.48
CA LEU A 27 -0.68 -6.85 -11.34
C LEU A 27 0.43 -5.93 -10.82
N GLU A 28 0.06 -4.76 -10.29
CA GLU A 28 1.00 -3.84 -9.67
C GLU A 28 1.71 -4.49 -8.48
N ALA A 29 0.98 -5.16 -7.59
CA ALA A 29 1.59 -5.88 -6.47
C ALA A 29 2.47 -7.04 -6.93
N GLN A 30 2.03 -7.82 -7.92
CA GLN A 30 2.83 -8.91 -8.50
C GLN A 30 4.16 -8.39 -9.08
N ASP A 31 4.13 -7.25 -9.76
CA ASP A 31 5.32 -6.65 -10.36
C ASP A 31 6.29 -6.12 -9.28
N GLN A 32 5.78 -5.51 -8.18
CA GLN A 32 6.61 -5.12 -7.04
C GLN A 32 7.22 -6.33 -6.34
N ILE A 33 6.48 -7.42 -6.17
CA ILE A 33 6.98 -8.68 -5.61
C ILE A 33 8.07 -9.28 -6.50
N ALA A 34 7.85 -9.32 -7.82
CA ALA A 34 8.83 -9.82 -8.78
C ALA A 34 10.11 -8.97 -8.77
N ALA A 35 9.96 -7.64 -8.73
CA ALA A 35 11.08 -6.71 -8.62
C ALA A 35 11.87 -6.91 -7.31
N ALA A 36 11.21 -7.08 -6.18
CA ALA A 36 11.86 -7.34 -4.90
C ALA A 36 12.67 -8.66 -4.94
N ARG A 37 12.10 -9.72 -5.52
CA ARG A 37 12.80 -11.00 -5.69
C ARG A 37 14.01 -10.87 -6.61
N TYR A 38 13.86 -10.15 -7.72
CA TYR A 38 14.97 -9.89 -8.64
C TYR A 38 16.08 -9.09 -7.93
N LEU A 39 15.74 -8.01 -7.25
CA LEU A 39 16.72 -7.22 -6.50
C LEU A 39 17.40 -8.07 -5.42
N GLY A 40 16.66 -8.91 -4.70
CA GLY A 40 17.19 -9.84 -3.71
C GLY A 40 18.12 -10.91 -4.27
N SER A 41 18.08 -11.17 -5.60
CA SER A 41 19.02 -12.08 -6.26
C SER A 41 20.37 -11.43 -6.60
N LEU A 42 20.48 -10.09 -6.44
CA LEU A 42 21.73 -9.37 -6.72
C LEU A 42 22.70 -9.54 -5.55
N GLY A 43 23.96 -9.84 -5.82
CA GLY A 43 24.97 -10.19 -4.79
C GLY A 43 25.30 -9.11 -3.75
N TYR A 44 24.75 -7.90 -3.92
CA TYR A 44 24.92 -6.78 -2.99
C TYR A 44 23.64 -6.42 -2.22
N VAL A 45 22.56 -7.19 -2.38
CA VAL A 45 21.28 -6.99 -1.69
C VAL A 45 21.04 -8.12 -0.71
N ASP A 46 20.76 -7.79 0.53
CA ASP A 46 20.29 -8.76 1.52
C ASP A 46 18.80 -9.07 1.28
N SER A 47 18.53 -10.21 0.67
CA SER A 47 17.17 -10.66 0.34
C SER A 47 16.27 -10.91 1.56
N SER A 48 16.86 -11.09 2.75
CA SER A 48 16.12 -11.28 4.00
C SER A 48 15.69 -9.96 4.65
N ASN A 49 16.18 -8.83 4.13
CA ASN A 49 15.98 -7.49 4.70
C ASN A 49 15.42 -6.48 3.69
N ILE A 50 14.41 -6.87 2.92
CA ILE A 50 13.72 -6.00 1.97
C ILE A 50 12.48 -5.39 2.63
N ALA A 51 12.31 -4.07 2.50
CA ALA A 51 11.09 -3.37 2.87
C ALA A 51 10.41 -2.78 1.63
N ILE A 52 9.09 -2.57 1.75
CA ILE A 52 8.28 -1.83 0.77
C ILE A 52 7.61 -0.65 1.44
N TRP A 53 7.55 0.50 0.79
CA TRP A 53 6.80 1.63 1.31
C TRP A 53 6.21 2.48 0.20
N GLY A 54 5.11 3.14 0.52
CA GLY A 54 4.48 4.04 -0.42
C GLY A 54 3.41 4.92 0.21
N TRP A 55 2.99 5.92 -0.56
CA TRP A 55 2.00 6.91 -0.18
C TRP A 55 0.78 6.82 -1.10
N SER A 56 -0.43 6.96 -0.56
CA SER A 56 -1.68 6.94 -1.33
C SER A 56 -1.84 5.61 -2.08
N PHE A 57 -1.88 5.63 -3.40
CA PHE A 57 -1.83 4.42 -4.24
C PHE A 57 -0.59 3.56 -3.94
N GLY A 58 0.55 4.18 -3.63
CA GLY A 58 1.76 3.46 -3.19
C GLY A 58 1.57 2.78 -1.84
N GLY A 59 0.84 3.40 -0.91
CA GLY A 59 0.43 2.78 0.36
C GLY A 59 -0.50 1.60 0.14
N TYR A 60 -1.47 1.73 -0.74
CA TYR A 60 -2.33 0.63 -1.19
C TYR A 60 -1.52 -0.52 -1.79
N THR A 61 -0.60 -0.23 -2.72
CA THR A 61 0.28 -1.23 -3.33
C THR A 61 1.17 -1.92 -2.29
N THR A 62 1.63 -1.19 -1.28
CA THR A 62 2.37 -1.75 -0.14
C THR A 62 1.54 -2.81 0.58
N LEU A 63 0.30 -2.49 0.95
CA LEU A 63 -0.59 -3.43 1.64
C LEU A 63 -0.90 -4.67 0.79
N MET A 64 -1.23 -4.46 -0.50
CA MET A 64 -1.47 -5.56 -1.44
C MET A 64 -0.24 -6.46 -1.59
N SER A 65 0.94 -5.88 -1.76
CA SER A 65 2.18 -6.64 -1.93
C SER A 65 2.53 -7.47 -0.71
N MET A 66 2.38 -6.91 0.49
CA MET A 66 2.64 -7.63 1.75
C MET A 66 1.63 -8.76 1.99
N SER A 67 0.36 -8.59 1.57
CA SER A 67 -0.67 -9.64 1.70
C SER A 67 -0.61 -10.71 0.61
N MET A 68 0.07 -10.43 -0.51
CA MET A 68 0.19 -11.37 -1.64
C MET A 68 1.52 -12.11 -1.70
N SER A 69 2.46 -11.80 -0.81
CA SER A 69 3.82 -12.36 -0.85
C SER A 69 4.32 -12.73 0.54
N SER A 70 4.13 -13.97 0.94
CA SER A 70 4.76 -14.44 2.19
C SER A 70 6.29 -14.46 2.07
N GLY A 71 6.98 -13.90 3.07
CA GLY A 71 8.44 -13.94 3.22
C GLY A 71 9.25 -13.05 2.27
N VAL A 72 8.61 -12.19 1.44
CA VAL A 72 9.34 -11.30 0.52
C VAL A 72 9.70 -9.96 1.19
N PHE A 73 8.74 -9.37 1.88
CA PHE A 73 8.92 -8.10 2.56
C PHE A 73 8.97 -8.30 4.07
N LYS A 74 10.12 -8.04 4.68
CA LYS A 74 10.29 -8.09 6.15
C LYS A 74 9.47 -7.00 6.85
N SER A 75 9.31 -5.84 6.20
CA SER A 75 8.54 -4.73 6.72
C SER A 75 7.93 -3.86 5.61
N GLY A 76 6.87 -3.14 5.96
CA GLY A 76 6.27 -2.16 5.05
C GLY A 76 5.74 -0.93 5.75
N VAL A 77 5.70 0.18 5.01
CA VAL A 77 5.10 1.44 5.48
C VAL A 77 4.05 1.90 4.48
N ALA A 78 2.80 1.94 4.94
CA ALA A 78 1.66 2.40 4.14
C ALA A 78 1.20 3.79 4.62
N ILE A 79 1.41 4.81 3.81
CA ILE A 79 1.06 6.20 4.15
C ILE A 79 -0.21 6.58 3.39
N ALA A 80 -1.24 6.99 4.12
CA ALA A 80 -2.56 7.38 3.60
C ALA A 80 -3.10 6.37 2.56
N PRO A 81 -3.14 5.05 2.87
CA PRO A 81 -3.48 4.02 1.91
C PRO A 81 -4.98 3.96 1.62
N VAL A 82 -5.36 3.69 0.38
CA VAL A 82 -6.66 3.08 0.08
C VAL A 82 -6.64 1.64 0.60
N THR A 83 -7.73 1.18 1.21
CA THR A 83 -7.84 -0.18 1.75
C THR A 83 -9.02 -0.97 1.19
N ASP A 84 -9.96 -0.26 0.61
CA ASP A 84 -11.02 -0.81 -0.26
C ASP A 84 -11.42 0.26 -1.27
N TRP A 85 -11.54 -0.10 -2.52
CA TRP A 85 -11.89 0.85 -3.58
C TRP A 85 -13.32 1.41 -3.45
N ARG A 86 -14.17 0.79 -2.65
CA ARG A 86 -15.48 1.33 -2.28
C ARG A 86 -15.39 2.57 -1.36
N TYR A 87 -14.23 2.82 -0.76
CA TYR A 87 -13.95 3.97 0.10
C TYR A 87 -13.21 5.10 -0.62
N TYR A 88 -13.06 5.02 -1.93
CA TYR A 88 -12.46 6.06 -2.74
C TYR A 88 -13.47 6.68 -3.70
N ASP A 89 -13.14 7.87 -4.28
CA ASP A 89 -14.08 8.58 -5.14
C ASP A 89 -14.46 7.79 -6.39
N THR A 90 -15.68 8.03 -6.89
CA THR A 90 -16.25 7.28 -8.02
C THR A 90 -15.62 7.67 -9.34
N VAL A 91 -15.25 8.94 -9.54
CA VAL A 91 -14.68 9.44 -10.80
C VAL A 91 -13.36 8.73 -11.12
N TYR A 92 -12.52 8.54 -10.11
CA TYR A 92 -11.27 7.78 -10.25
C TYR A 92 -11.54 6.27 -10.30
N THR A 93 -12.25 5.76 -9.30
CA THR A 93 -12.39 4.32 -9.10
C THR A 93 -13.14 3.65 -10.24
N GLU A 94 -14.27 4.17 -10.66
CA GLU A 94 -15.11 3.56 -11.72
C GLU A 94 -14.45 3.60 -13.09
N ARG A 95 -13.57 4.56 -13.33
CA ARG A 95 -12.73 4.60 -14.55
C ARG A 95 -11.91 3.33 -14.73
N TYR A 96 -11.37 2.78 -13.65
CA TYR A 96 -10.46 1.64 -13.69
C TYR A 96 -11.14 0.33 -13.29
N MET A 97 -12.15 0.38 -12.44
CA MET A 97 -12.76 -0.78 -11.80
C MET A 97 -14.22 -1.01 -12.23
N ARG A 98 -14.85 -0.09 -12.99
CA ARG A 98 -16.29 -0.01 -13.17
C ARG A 98 -17.02 0.21 -11.84
N THR A 99 -18.34 0.05 -11.84
CA THR A 99 -19.14 0.10 -10.60
C THR A 99 -18.97 -1.20 -9.78
N PRO A 100 -19.18 -1.16 -8.46
CA PRO A 100 -19.17 -2.38 -7.64
C PRO A 100 -20.20 -3.43 -8.07
N GLN A 101 -21.32 -3.00 -8.66
CA GLN A 101 -22.38 -3.89 -9.19
C GLN A 101 -21.91 -4.65 -10.43
N GLU A 102 -21.14 -3.99 -11.31
CA GLU A 102 -20.63 -4.60 -12.55
C GLU A 102 -19.39 -5.48 -12.33
N ASN A 103 -18.61 -5.19 -11.27
CA ASN A 103 -17.32 -5.83 -11.03
C ASN A 103 -17.09 -6.18 -9.55
N ASN A 104 -18.09 -6.73 -8.87
CA ASN A 104 -18.02 -7.04 -7.45
C ASN A 104 -16.79 -7.90 -7.10
N ASP A 105 -16.47 -8.91 -7.90
CA ASP A 105 -15.32 -9.79 -7.66
C ASP A 105 -13.98 -9.04 -7.77
N GLY A 106 -13.87 -8.11 -8.72
CA GLY A 106 -12.70 -7.23 -8.82
C GLY A 106 -12.49 -6.41 -7.55
N TYR A 107 -13.55 -5.79 -7.02
CA TYR A 107 -13.46 -5.03 -5.76
C TYR A 107 -13.08 -5.90 -4.57
N ILE A 108 -13.57 -7.13 -4.48
CA ILE A 108 -13.19 -8.07 -3.40
C ILE A 108 -11.72 -8.48 -3.54
N GLN A 109 -11.30 -8.90 -4.73
CA GLN A 109 -9.95 -9.40 -4.97
C GLN A 109 -8.86 -8.34 -4.78
N THR A 110 -9.19 -7.07 -5.02
CA THR A 110 -8.25 -5.95 -4.95
C THR A 110 -8.33 -5.17 -3.63
N SER A 111 -9.04 -5.68 -2.63
CA SER A 111 -9.19 -5.03 -1.34
C SER A 111 -8.16 -5.56 -0.31
N PRO A 112 -7.18 -4.74 0.11
CA PRO A 112 -6.34 -5.06 1.27
C PRO A 112 -7.16 -5.39 2.52
N LEU A 113 -8.29 -4.70 2.71
CA LEU A 113 -9.21 -4.94 3.84
C LEU A 113 -9.67 -6.41 3.90
N LYS A 114 -9.96 -7.02 2.74
CA LYS A 114 -10.36 -8.43 2.64
C LYS A 114 -9.18 -9.42 2.78
N LYS A 115 -7.96 -8.90 2.69
CA LYS A 115 -6.71 -9.67 2.79
C LYS A 115 -5.93 -9.38 4.08
N ALA A 116 -6.54 -8.74 5.06
CA ALA A 116 -5.88 -8.38 6.31
C ALA A 116 -5.28 -9.60 7.04
N ALA A 117 -5.95 -10.75 6.97
CA ALA A 117 -5.45 -12.01 7.54
C ALA A 117 -4.18 -12.55 6.84
N ASP A 118 -3.98 -12.18 5.57
CA ASP A 118 -2.83 -12.63 4.78
C ASP A 118 -1.61 -11.71 4.94
N LEU A 119 -1.75 -10.59 5.69
CA LEU A 119 -0.63 -9.67 5.91
C LEU A 119 0.56 -10.41 6.50
N ASP A 120 1.73 -10.26 5.88
CA ASP A 120 2.99 -10.81 6.35
C ASP A 120 4.07 -9.72 6.50
N GLY A 121 4.92 -9.86 7.53
CA GLY A 121 5.92 -8.84 7.88
C GLY A 121 5.43 -7.78 8.86
N LYS A 122 6.31 -6.84 9.21
CA LYS A 122 6.02 -5.73 10.13
C LYS A 122 5.42 -4.55 9.38
N LEU A 123 4.31 -4.01 9.85
CA LEU A 123 3.60 -2.92 9.18
C LEU A 123 3.55 -1.66 10.05
N LEU A 124 3.84 -0.51 9.42
CA LEU A 124 3.52 0.82 9.93
C LEU A 124 2.49 1.48 9.02
N ILE A 125 1.34 1.87 9.56
CA ILE A 125 0.31 2.64 8.86
C ILE A 125 0.37 4.09 9.33
N ILE A 126 0.33 5.03 8.38
CA ILE A 126 0.36 6.46 8.67
C ILE A 126 -0.82 7.14 7.97
N SER A 127 -1.54 8.02 8.68
CA SER A 127 -2.65 8.80 8.08
C SER A 127 -2.85 10.12 8.77
N GLY A 128 -3.44 11.08 8.03
CA GLY A 128 -3.95 12.33 8.56
C GLY A 128 -5.45 12.24 8.87
N THR A 129 -5.91 12.82 9.99
CA THR A 129 -7.34 12.75 10.35
C THR A 129 -8.23 13.69 9.54
N ALA A 130 -7.66 14.67 8.85
CA ALA A 130 -8.35 15.58 7.94
C ALA A 130 -8.01 15.29 6.47
N ASP A 131 -7.72 14.03 6.14
CA ASP A 131 -7.50 13.59 4.77
C ASP A 131 -8.84 13.58 4.03
N ASP A 132 -8.98 14.51 3.10
CA ASP A 132 -10.15 14.74 2.26
C ASP A 132 -10.06 14.05 0.89
N ASN A 133 -8.95 13.37 0.62
CA ASN A 133 -8.71 12.59 -0.59
C ASN A 133 -8.91 11.09 -0.27
N VAL A 134 -7.99 10.48 0.45
CA VAL A 134 -8.16 9.11 0.97
C VAL A 134 -8.66 9.22 2.40
N HIS A 135 -9.96 9.18 2.59
CA HIS A 135 -10.59 9.38 3.88
C HIS A 135 -9.99 8.47 4.95
N TYR A 136 -9.78 9.04 6.15
CA TYR A 136 -9.23 8.34 7.31
C TYR A 136 -9.96 7.03 7.66
N LEU A 137 -11.22 6.89 7.21
CA LEU A 137 -11.99 5.65 7.31
C LEU A 137 -11.25 4.43 6.76
N ASN A 138 -10.49 4.58 5.66
CA ASN A 138 -9.67 3.51 5.09
C ASN A 138 -8.73 2.91 6.14
N THR A 139 -8.01 3.76 6.86
CA THR A 139 -7.08 3.35 7.92
C THR A 139 -7.81 2.70 9.09
N LEU A 140 -8.92 3.26 9.55
CA LEU A 140 -9.69 2.72 10.67
C LEU A 140 -10.24 1.32 10.36
N GLN A 141 -10.86 1.13 9.21
CA GLN A 141 -11.43 -0.15 8.80
C GLN A 141 -10.34 -1.22 8.63
N TYR A 142 -9.20 -0.86 8.05
CA TYR A 142 -8.10 -1.80 7.90
C TYR A 142 -7.45 -2.17 9.24
N SER A 143 -7.31 -1.20 10.14
CA SER A 143 -6.81 -1.45 11.49
C SER A 143 -7.72 -2.43 12.26
N GLU A 144 -9.03 -2.24 12.17
CA GLU A 144 -9.99 -3.18 12.77
C GLU A 144 -9.87 -4.58 12.17
N ALA A 145 -9.76 -4.68 10.84
CA ALA A 145 -9.59 -5.98 10.18
C ALA A 145 -8.29 -6.69 10.60
N LEU A 146 -7.19 -5.95 10.79
CA LEU A 146 -5.94 -6.50 11.32
C LEU A 146 -6.09 -7.00 12.76
N VAL A 147 -6.79 -6.24 13.62
CA VAL A 147 -7.09 -6.65 15.01
C VAL A 147 -7.90 -7.95 15.01
N GLN A 148 -8.97 -8.04 14.22
CA GLN A 148 -9.79 -9.24 14.12
C GLN A 148 -9.03 -10.45 13.55
N ALA A 149 -8.03 -10.20 12.70
CA ALA A 149 -7.10 -11.22 12.19
C ALA A 149 -5.92 -11.53 13.14
N ASN A 150 -5.88 -10.92 14.33
CA ASN A 150 -4.78 -11.03 15.31
C ASN A 150 -3.41 -10.67 14.72
N LYS A 151 -3.36 -9.68 13.81
CA LYS A 151 -2.12 -9.16 13.23
C LYS A 151 -1.63 -7.95 14.01
N GLN A 152 -0.34 -7.95 14.40
CA GLN A 152 0.28 -6.83 15.10
C GLN A 152 0.82 -5.81 14.09
N PHE A 153 0.58 -4.54 14.34
CA PHE A 153 1.04 -3.43 13.50
C PHE A 153 1.32 -2.18 14.33
N GLU A 154 2.04 -1.24 13.76
CA GLU A 154 2.22 0.09 14.32
C GLU A 154 1.39 1.10 13.54
N MET A 155 0.92 2.15 14.22
CA MET A 155 0.15 3.23 13.62
C MET A 155 0.70 4.59 14.05
N GLN A 156 0.73 5.55 13.12
CA GLN A 156 1.01 6.95 13.39
C GLN A 156 -0.09 7.83 12.80
N ILE A 157 -0.77 8.57 13.65
CA ILE A 157 -1.84 9.50 13.25
C ILE A 157 -1.36 10.93 13.36
N TYR A 158 -1.66 11.72 12.33
CA TYR A 158 -1.40 13.16 12.29
C TYR A 158 -2.72 13.93 12.36
N THR A 159 -3.01 14.48 13.52
CA THR A 159 -4.25 15.22 13.78
C THR A 159 -4.33 16.47 12.90
N ASN A 160 -5.50 16.68 12.28
CA ASN A 160 -5.79 17.81 11.39
C ASN A 160 -4.81 17.97 10.21
N ARG A 161 -4.21 16.87 9.75
CA ARG A 161 -3.41 16.86 8.51
C ARG A 161 -4.20 16.22 7.38
N ASN A 162 -4.11 16.84 6.21
CA ASN A 162 -4.71 16.36 4.97
C ASN A 162 -3.88 15.24 4.33
N HIS A 163 -4.23 14.85 3.11
CA HIS A 163 -3.57 13.77 2.36
C HIS A 163 -2.05 13.94 2.21
N SER A 164 -1.57 15.17 2.12
CA SER A 164 -0.13 15.47 1.97
C SER A 164 0.65 15.48 3.28
N ILE A 165 -0.02 15.43 4.43
CA ILE A 165 0.56 15.37 5.79
C ILE A 165 1.72 16.36 5.94
N TYR A 166 1.47 17.65 5.81
CA TYR A 166 2.48 18.71 5.86
C TYR A 166 2.16 19.79 6.90
N GLY A 167 3.08 20.72 7.09
CA GLY A 167 2.99 21.90 7.96
C GLY A 167 3.94 21.82 9.15
N CYS A 168 4.63 22.91 9.43
CA CYS A 168 5.65 23.00 10.48
C CYS A 168 6.62 21.79 10.45
N ASN A 169 6.82 21.12 11.58
CA ASN A 169 7.70 19.96 11.70
C ASN A 169 7.09 18.63 11.24
N THR A 170 5.84 18.63 10.72
CA THR A 170 5.10 17.40 10.44
C THR A 170 5.83 16.46 9.47
N ARG A 171 6.35 17.01 8.36
CA ARG A 171 7.10 16.21 7.37
C ARG A 171 8.40 15.64 7.93
N TYR A 172 9.14 16.42 8.70
CA TYR A 172 10.35 15.96 9.36
C TYR A 172 10.03 14.81 10.33
N HIS A 173 9.02 14.99 11.19
CA HIS A 173 8.56 13.95 12.11
C HIS A 173 8.11 12.69 11.37
N LEU A 174 7.35 12.83 10.26
CA LEU A 174 6.87 11.70 9.47
C LEU A 174 8.03 10.88 8.92
N TYR A 175 9.00 11.52 8.24
CA TYR A 175 10.11 10.78 7.65
C TYR A 175 11.08 10.22 8.70
N THR A 176 11.26 10.89 9.84
CA THR A 176 11.97 10.34 10.99
C THR A 176 11.27 9.07 11.50
N ARG A 177 9.95 9.10 11.63
CA ARG A 177 9.15 7.94 12.06
C ARG A 177 9.28 6.76 11.09
N VAL A 178 9.24 7.03 9.78
CA VAL A 178 9.45 6.01 8.73
C VAL A 178 10.85 5.44 8.82
N TYR A 179 11.86 6.30 8.91
CA TYR A 179 13.26 5.89 9.02
C TYR A 179 13.50 5.02 10.26
N ASP A 180 13.05 5.45 11.43
CA ASP A 180 13.22 4.71 12.69
C ASP A 180 12.52 3.34 12.63
N PHE A 181 11.33 3.27 12.03
CA PHE A 181 10.61 2.01 11.85
C PHE A 181 11.41 1.05 10.96
N LEU A 182 11.89 1.52 9.80
CA LEU A 182 12.67 0.71 8.88
C LEU A 182 14.01 0.27 9.51
N GLN A 183 14.71 1.16 10.21
CA GLN A 183 15.99 0.82 10.88
C GLN A 183 15.81 -0.26 11.97
N ARG A 184 14.70 -0.24 12.70
CA ARG A 184 14.44 -1.26 13.74
C ARG A 184 14.06 -2.62 13.14
N ASN A 185 13.44 -2.64 11.98
CA ASN A 185 12.84 -3.85 11.41
C ASN A 185 13.65 -4.46 10.26
N LEU A 186 14.71 -3.80 9.77
CA LEU A 186 15.61 -4.29 8.72
C LEU A 186 17.01 -4.69 9.26
N LYS A 187 17.09 -5.01 10.53
CA LYS A 187 18.34 -5.50 11.17
C LYS A 187 18.37 -7.00 11.26
#